data_9a2ee0c1f6a666e0353daec389910ccc
#
_entry.id   9a2ee0c1f6a666e0353daec389910ccc
#
_cell.length_a   1.000
_cell.length_b   1.000
_cell.length_c   1.000
_cell.angle_alpha   90.00
_cell.angle_beta   90.00
_cell.angle_gamma   90.00
#
_symmetry.space_group_name_H-M   'P 1'
#
loop_
_entity.id
_entity.type
_entity.pdbx_description
1 polymer ?
#
loop_
_entity_poly.entity_id
_entity_poly.type
_entity_poly.pdbx_seq_one_letter_code
_entity_poly.pdbx_strand_id
1 'polypeptide(L)'
;MKFAPLIGITAILAACQTTTPARPTDSLDRIARDYVLLSLTIGEKEEGYIDAYYGPIGLQARAKIDAANFALPELAKQTALLSARVAALRPVEINARRAAFLAAQLTAARTRLRMMAGEKLSFAEEAKGLFGVTPAIMPLASYDPILARIETLVPGPGPLSSRVDAFQDRFTIPAARLKPVFDAAIAECKARTLRHIVLPKGERFDMAFVTGKSWSGYNYYLGASTSRIEINTDLPIRIGRAVDLGCHEGYPGHHVLNALLEERLVKGKRWIEFSVYPLYSPQSLIAEGSANFGIDLAFPGPERLAYETRVLYPLAGIPTADASRYAGLQDAMKALAGARFTIARDYLEGRIDEAAAVRLTQRYQLVSEARAKQSIAFTKQYRSYVINYGLGQEMVRADVERAGPSQEARWKRMEQLLSEPTLPSDLQK
;
A
#
# COMPACT_ATOMS: atom_id res chain seq x y z
N MET A 1 -1.02 -10.85 103.98
CA MET A 1 -1.16 -11.58 102.64
C MET A 1 -1.56 -10.56 101.62
N LYS A 2 -0.61 -10.19 100.74
CA LYS A 2 -0.85 -9.23 99.68
C LYS A 2 -0.75 -9.96 98.35
N PHE A 3 -1.82 -10.03 97.59
CA PHE A 3 -1.83 -10.57 96.19
C PHE A 3 -1.41 -9.47 95.24
N ALA A 4 -0.39 -9.77 94.35
CA ALA A 4 0.00 -8.95 93.23
C ALA A 4 -0.72 -9.46 91.98
N PRO A 5 -1.19 -8.59 91.06
CA PRO A 5 -1.75 -9.03 89.75
C PRO A 5 -0.62 -9.24 88.70
N LEU A 6 -0.72 -10.36 88.00
CA LEU A 6 0.06 -10.65 86.80
C LEU A 6 -0.47 -9.82 85.62
N ILE A 7 0.35 -9.01 85.02
CA ILE A 7 0.03 -8.30 83.76
C ILE A 7 0.51 -9.17 82.60
N GLY A 8 -0.40 -9.73 81.82
CA GLY A 8 -0.11 -10.44 80.61
C GLY A 8 0.18 -9.46 79.43
N ILE A 9 1.39 -9.54 78.88
CA ILE A 9 1.76 -8.78 77.68
C ILE A 9 1.33 -9.58 76.47
N THR A 10 0.32 -9.13 75.74
CA THR A 10 -0.11 -9.68 74.44
C THR A 10 0.77 -9.04 73.35
N ALA A 11 1.68 -9.78 72.76
CA ALA A 11 2.47 -9.35 71.63
C ALA A 11 1.62 -9.40 70.34
N ILE A 12 1.27 -8.24 69.81
CA ILE A 12 0.61 -8.08 68.48
C ILE A 12 1.69 -8.25 67.39
N LEU A 13 1.74 -9.38 66.72
CA LEU A 13 2.51 -9.61 65.51
C LEU A 13 1.84 -8.85 64.36
N ALA A 14 2.36 -7.66 64.04
CA ALA A 14 1.99 -6.94 62.81
C ALA A 14 2.61 -7.68 61.63
N ALA A 15 1.78 -8.45 60.90
CA ALA A 15 2.16 -9.02 59.60
C ALA A 15 2.34 -7.88 58.57
N CYS A 16 3.59 -7.50 58.29
CA CYS A 16 3.93 -6.68 57.11
C CYS A 16 3.52 -7.44 55.87
N GLN A 17 2.35 -7.17 55.30
CA GLN A 17 1.98 -7.58 53.98
C GLN A 17 2.86 -6.74 53.00
N THR A 18 3.90 -7.31 52.44
CA THR A 18 4.61 -6.77 51.32
C THR A 18 3.68 -6.80 50.11
N THR A 19 2.98 -5.72 49.86
CA THR A 19 2.25 -5.51 48.61
C THR A 19 3.30 -5.44 47.50
N THR A 20 3.48 -6.54 46.75
CA THR A 20 4.21 -6.54 45.51
C THR A 20 3.58 -5.45 44.64
N PRO A 21 4.34 -4.45 44.14
CA PRO A 21 3.76 -3.43 43.29
C PRO A 21 3.14 -4.12 42.06
N ALA A 22 1.85 -3.92 41.86
CA ALA A 22 1.15 -4.44 40.69
C ALA A 22 1.94 -4.02 39.44
N ARG A 23 2.36 -4.98 38.62
CA ARG A 23 2.95 -4.65 37.33
C ARG A 23 2.03 -3.66 36.64
N PRO A 24 2.56 -2.51 36.14
CA PRO A 24 1.71 -1.54 35.45
C PRO A 24 0.99 -2.29 34.33
N THR A 25 -0.33 -2.21 34.33
CA THR A 25 -1.17 -2.79 33.26
C THR A 25 -0.66 -2.29 31.91
N ASP A 26 -0.47 -3.19 30.97
CA ASP A 26 -0.01 -2.84 29.61
C ASP A 26 -1.03 -1.93 28.93
N SER A 27 -0.55 -1.08 28.03
CA SER A 27 -1.41 -0.14 27.28
C SER A 27 -1.15 -0.22 25.79
N LEU A 28 -2.15 0.10 24.98
CA LEU A 28 -1.99 0.19 23.52
C LEU A 28 -0.87 1.15 23.13
N ASP A 29 -0.70 2.26 23.84
CA ASP A 29 0.35 3.25 23.52
C ASP A 29 1.76 2.70 23.75
N ARG A 30 1.94 1.90 24.81
CA ARG A 30 3.22 1.23 25.05
C ARG A 30 3.49 0.17 23.99
N ILE A 31 2.51 -0.67 23.68
CA ILE A 31 2.63 -1.70 22.63
C ILE A 31 2.89 -1.06 21.27
N ALA A 32 2.19 0.04 20.94
CA ALA A 32 2.38 0.78 19.71
C ALA A 32 3.81 1.33 19.57
N ARG A 33 4.36 1.89 20.66
CA ARG A 33 5.74 2.36 20.68
C ARG A 33 6.75 1.22 20.46
N ASP A 34 6.53 0.09 21.12
CA ASP A 34 7.39 -1.09 20.98
C ASP A 34 7.26 -1.71 19.57
N TYR A 35 6.05 -1.70 18.98
CA TYR A 35 5.82 -2.07 17.58
C TYR A 35 6.58 -1.18 16.60
N VAL A 36 6.56 0.14 16.79
CA VAL A 36 7.33 1.08 15.94
C VAL A 36 8.82 0.76 16.02
N LEU A 37 9.36 0.58 17.23
CA LEU A 37 10.77 0.22 17.41
C LEU A 37 11.11 -1.11 16.73
N LEU A 38 10.28 -2.14 16.91
CA LEU A 38 10.44 -3.45 16.25
C LEU A 38 10.44 -3.30 14.72
N SER A 39 9.49 -2.55 14.17
CA SER A 39 9.38 -2.34 12.71
C SER A 39 10.62 -1.65 12.15
N LEU A 40 11.10 -0.60 12.81
CA LEU A 40 12.34 0.09 12.43
C LEU A 40 13.55 -0.84 12.54
N THR A 41 13.61 -1.70 13.57
CA THR A 41 14.71 -2.65 13.75
C THR A 41 14.72 -3.72 12.64
N ILE A 42 13.55 -4.17 12.18
CA ILE A 42 13.43 -5.05 11.00
C ILE A 42 13.90 -4.31 9.75
N GLY A 43 13.54 -3.03 9.60
CA GLY A 43 13.96 -2.19 8.48
C GLY A 43 15.48 -2.00 8.38
N GLU A 44 16.21 -1.99 9.50
CA GLU A 44 17.69 -1.98 9.49
C GLU A 44 18.30 -3.34 9.06
N LYS A 45 17.51 -4.42 9.06
CA LYS A 45 17.93 -5.74 8.57
C LYS A 45 17.53 -5.98 7.11
N GLU A 46 16.55 -5.25 6.60
CA GLU A 46 16.04 -5.42 5.25
C GLU A 46 15.78 -4.04 4.62
N GLU A 47 16.62 -3.68 3.64
CA GLU A 47 16.43 -2.46 2.86
C GLU A 47 15.06 -2.46 2.16
N GLY A 48 14.34 -1.32 2.22
CA GLY A 48 13.01 -1.17 1.63
C GLY A 48 11.87 -1.82 2.42
N TYR A 49 12.13 -2.37 3.63
CA TYR A 49 11.05 -2.85 4.50
C TYR A 49 10.20 -1.70 5.04
N ILE A 50 10.81 -0.56 5.38
CA ILE A 50 10.10 0.66 5.79
C ILE A 50 9.94 1.57 4.57
N ASP A 51 8.70 1.80 4.19
CA ASP A 51 8.32 2.72 3.11
C ASP A 51 8.39 4.18 3.57
N ALA A 52 7.85 4.49 4.76
CA ALA A 52 7.91 5.81 5.35
C ALA A 52 8.07 5.76 6.86
N TYR A 53 8.83 6.73 7.41
CA TYR A 53 8.91 6.97 8.83
C TYR A 53 9.03 8.46 9.13
N TYR A 54 8.12 8.97 9.94
CA TYR A 54 8.07 10.37 10.37
C TYR A 54 7.80 10.52 11.87
N GLY A 55 8.18 9.48 12.64
CA GLY A 55 8.09 9.46 14.10
C GLY A 55 9.32 10.02 14.81
N PRO A 56 9.41 9.82 16.14
CA PRO A 56 10.52 10.34 16.95
C PRO A 56 11.88 9.77 16.53
N ILE A 57 12.85 10.65 16.23
CA ILE A 57 14.20 10.27 15.79
C ILE A 57 14.93 9.34 16.77
N GLY A 58 14.64 9.44 18.08
CA GLY A 58 15.22 8.58 19.10
C GLY A 58 14.84 7.09 18.94
N LEU A 59 13.68 6.77 18.35
CA LEU A 59 13.31 5.38 18.04
C LEU A 59 14.14 4.84 16.87
N GLN A 60 14.41 5.68 15.86
CA GLN A 60 15.25 5.28 14.73
C GLN A 60 16.70 5.03 15.19
N ALA A 61 17.25 5.93 16.04
CA ALA A 61 18.57 5.73 16.62
C ALA A 61 18.65 4.46 17.46
N ARG A 62 17.62 4.16 18.26
CA ARG A 62 17.55 2.93 19.06
C ARG A 62 17.43 1.71 18.17
N ALA A 63 16.64 1.72 17.11
CA ALA A 63 16.49 0.64 16.17
C ALA A 63 17.82 0.21 15.53
N LYS A 64 18.69 1.15 15.19
CA LYS A 64 20.06 0.85 14.70
C LYS A 64 20.90 0.07 15.70
N ILE A 65 20.82 0.45 16.98
CA ILE A 65 21.52 -0.26 18.07
C ILE A 65 20.94 -1.66 18.24
N ASP A 66 19.62 -1.78 18.30
CA ASP A 66 18.93 -3.06 18.47
C ASP A 66 19.19 -3.99 17.27
N ALA A 67 19.20 -3.45 16.06
CA ALA A 67 19.54 -4.24 14.87
C ALA A 67 20.97 -4.79 14.89
N ALA A 68 21.94 -4.06 15.43
CA ALA A 68 23.30 -4.56 15.58
C ALA A 68 23.38 -5.74 16.58
N ASN A 69 22.52 -5.74 17.60
CA ASN A 69 22.56 -6.71 18.70
C ASN A 69 21.59 -7.88 18.53
N PHE A 70 20.50 -7.74 17.77
CA PHE A 70 19.47 -8.77 17.64
C PHE A 70 19.56 -9.49 16.29
N ALA A 71 19.60 -10.82 16.34
CA ALA A 71 19.42 -11.67 15.18
C ALA A 71 17.91 -11.89 14.88
N LEU A 72 17.58 -12.42 13.69
CA LEU A 72 16.20 -12.67 13.28
C LEU A 72 15.38 -13.49 14.28
N PRO A 73 15.90 -14.55 14.93
CA PRO A 73 15.16 -15.30 15.94
C PRO A 73 14.71 -14.44 17.14
N GLU A 74 15.55 -13.49 17.58
CA GLU A 74 15.18 -12.59 18.68
C GLU A 74 14.08 -11.61 18.25
N LEU A 75 14.15 -11.06 17.04
CA LEU A 75 13.07 -10.22 16.49
C LEU A 75 11.76 -11.01 16.35
N ALA A 76 11.82 -12.28 15.94
CA ALA A 76 10.65 -13.16 15.90
C ALA A 76 10.03 -13.38 17.29
N LYS A 77 10.86 -13.57 18.31
CA LYS A 77 10.43 -13.69 19.70
C LYS A 77 9.77 -12.41 20.21
N GLN A 78 10.37 -11.25 19.95
CA GLN A 78 9.80 -9.95 20.31
C GLN A 78 8.44 -9.71 19.61
N THR A 79 8.34 -10.09 18.32
CA THR A 79 7.08 -10.02 17.57
C THR A 79 5.99 -10.90 18.22
N ALA A 80 6.33 -12.11 18.64
CA ALA A 80 5.41 -13.02 19.33
C ALA A 80 4.97 -12.46 20.69
N LEU A 81 5.89 -11.89 21.46
CA LEU A 81 5.57 -11.25 22.74
C LEU A 81 4.64 -10.05 22.58
N LEU A 82 4.88 -9.19 21.59
CA LEU A 82 3.98 -8.06 21.30
C LEU A 82 2.61 -8.54 20.85
N SER A 83 2.54 -9.58 20.01
CA SER A 83 1.26 -10.18 19.60
C SER A 83 0.46 -10.72 20.82
N ALA A 84 1.13 -11.39 21.76
CA ALA A 84 0.50 -11.87 22.98
C ALA A 84 0.02 -10.71 23.89
N ARG A 85 0.79 -9.62 23.97
CA ARG A 85 0.40 -8.42 24.71
C ARG A 85 -0.86 -7.77 24.12
N VAL A 86 -0.93 -7.61 22.78
CA VAL A 86 -2.14 -7.11 22.11
C VAL A 86 -3.34 -8.01 22.39
N ALA A 87 -3.19 -9.33 22.27
CA ALA A 87 -4.26 -10.31 22.50
C ALA A 87 -4.77 -10.33 23.96
N ALA A 88 -3.91 -9.99 24.92
CA ALA A 88 -4.28 -9.94 26.34
C ALA A 88 -5.08 -8.68 26.72
N LEU A 89 -5.06 -7.64 25.87
CA LEU A 89 -5.84 -6.42 26.12
C LEU A 89 -7.34 -6.68 25.96
N ARG A 90 -8.13 -5.89 26.69
CA ARG A 90 -9.59 -5.81 26.56
C ARG A 90 -9.96 -4.36 26.23
N PRO A 91 -9.65 -3.90 24.98
CA PRO A 91 -9.86 -2.51 24.61
C PRO A 91 -11.35 -2.20 24.55
N VAL A 92 -11.72 -1.00 25.01
CA VAL A 92 -13.04 -0.43 24.72
C VAL A 92 -13.19 -0.21 23.22
N GLU A 93 -14.41 -0.08 22.71
CA GLU A 93 -14.75 -0.08 21.29
C GLU A 93 -13.88 0.84 20.43
N ILE A 94 -13.62 2.07 20.89
CA ILE A 94 -12.78 3.05 20.15
C ILE A 94 -11.33 2.56 19.93
N ASN A 95 -10.81 1.74 20.83
CA ASN A 95 -9.47 1.18 20.75
C ASN A 95 -9.44 -0.22 20.10
N ALA A 96 -10.61 -0.85 19.88
CA ALA A 96 -10.68 -2.18 19.28
C ALA A 96 -10.14 -2.21 17.85
N ARG A 97 -10.48 -1.21 17.02
CA ARG A 97 -9.95 -1.08 15.65
C ARG A 97 -8.42 -0.85 15.65
N ARG A 98 -7.92 -0.03 16.57
CA ARG A 98 -6.50 0.21 16.77
C ARG A 98 -5.75 -1.06 17.19
N ALA A 99 -6.31 -1.84 18.13
CA ALA A 99 -5.75 -3.12 18.56
C ALA A 99 -5.75 -4.15 17.42
N ALA A 100 -6.82 -4.23 16.64
CA ALA A 100 -6.92 -5.08 15.48
C ALA A 100 -5.87 -4.71 14.41
N PHE A 101 -5.65 -3.41 14.17
CA PHE A 101 -4.61 -2.91 13.27
C PHE A 101 -3.23 -3.38 13.74
N LEU A 102 -2.86 -3.15 15.00
CA LEU A 102 -1.58 -3.59 15.55
C LEU A 102 -1.40 -5.12 15.47
N ALA A 103 -2.43 -5.91 15.75
CA ALA A 103 -2.39 -7.36 15.62
C ALA A 103 -2.13 -7.82 14.19
N ALA A 104 -2.75 -7.16 13.21
CA ALA A 104 -2.55 -7.46 11.80
C ALA A 104 -1.13 -7.07 11.33
N GLN A 105 -0.63 -5.91 11.75
CA GLN A 105 0.74 -5.47 11.48
C GLN A 105 1.79 -6.44 12.07
N LEU A 106 1.59 -6.90 13.30
CA LEU A 106 2.47 -7.89 13.94
C LEU A 106 2.42 -9.25 13.23
N THR A 107 1.25 -9.64 12.69
CA THR A 107 1.14 -10.84 11.86
C THR A 107 1.95 -10.71 10.58
N ALA A 108 1.92 -9.55 9.94
CA ALA A 108 2.73 -9.27 8.75
C ALA A 108 4.23 -9.25 9.08
N ALA A 109 4.64 -8.59 10.16
CA ALA A 109 6.04 -8.60 10.62
C ALA A 109 6.54 -10.02 10.89
N ARG A 110 5.76 -10.86 11.58
CA ARG A 110 6.09 -12.26 11.82
C ARG A 110 6.25 -13.04 10.51
N THR A 111 5.35 -12.84 9.57
CA THR A 111 5.41 -13.51 8.26
C THR A 111 6.66 -13.09 7.50
N ARG A 112 6.98 -11.79 7.49
CA ARG A 112 8.18 -11.31 6.82
C ARG A 112 9.46 -11.85 7.46
N LEU A 113 9.54 -11.89 8.78
CA LEU A 113 10.68 -12.47 9.51
C LEU A 113 10.89 -13.96 9.18
N ARG A 114 9.82 -14.76 9.03
CA ARG A 114 9.89 -16.15 8.56
C ARG A 114 10.51 -16.23 7.16
N MET A 115 10.08 -15.36 6.26
CA MET A 115 10.63 -15.30 4.90
C MET A 115 12.11 -14.87 4.90
N MET A 116 12.48 -13.87 5.71
CA MET A 116 13.88 -13.44 5.89
C MET A 116 14.76 -14.56 6.47
N ALA A 117 14.20 -15.44 7.30
CA ALA A 117 14.87 -16.62 7.82
C ALA A 117 14.97 -17.78 6.80
N GLY A 118 14.51 -17.58 5.56
CA GLY A 118 14.61 -18.55 4.46
C GLY A 118 13.42 -19.50 4.33
N GLU A 119 12.33 -19.30 5.10
CA GLU A 119 11.14 -20.13 4.97
C GLU A 119 10.46 -19.85 3.61
N LYS A 120 10.16 -20.92 2.89
CA LYS A 120 9.46 -20.84 1.60
C LYS A 120 7.95 -20.94 1.84
N LEU A 121 7.25 -19.83 1.69
CA LEU A 121 5.80 -19.78 1.73
C LEU A 121 5.24 -19.90 0.31
N SER A 122 4.08 -20.54 0.18
CA SER A 122 3.30 -20.46 -1.06
C SER A 122 2.85 -19.00 -1.29
N PHE A 123 2.53 -18.65 -2.53
CA PHE A 123 2.03 -17.31 -2.88
C PHE A 123 0.80 -16.91 -2.06
N ALA A 124 -0.11 -17.87 -1.81
CA ALA A 124 -1.30 -17.66 -1.01
C ALA A 124 -0.99 -17.44 0.48
N GLU A 125 -0.09 -18.22 1.07
CA GLU A 125 0.33 -18.06 2.47
C GLU A 125 1.05 -16.73 2.68
N GLU A 126 1.94 -16.35 1.74
CA GLU A 126 2.64 -15.08 1.76
C GLU A 126 1.63 -13.91 1.70
N ALA A 127 0.72 -13.92 0.72
CA ALA A 127 -0.31 -12.90 0.57
C ALA A 127 -1.21 -12.78 1.82
N LYS A 128 -1.67 -13.92 2.35
CA LYS A 128 -2.48 -13.97 3.57
C LYS A 128 -1.74 -13.43 4.78
N GLY A 129 -0.49 -13.83 4.93
CA GLY A 129 0.33 -13.45 6.08
C GLY A 129 0.74 -11.97 6.06
N LEU A 130 1.10 -11.42 4.90
CA LEU A 130 1.56 -10.04 4.76
C LEU A 130 0.41 -9.04 4.62
N PHE A 131 -0.58 -9.35 3.78
CA PHE A 131 -1.63 -8.40 3.40
C PHE A 131 -3.01 -8.74 3.95
N GLY A 132 -3.15 -9.87 4.67
CA GLY A 132 -4.42 -10.28 5.29
C GLY A 132 -5.45 -10.86 4.32
N VAL A 133 -5.12 -11.06 3.06
CA VAL A 133 -6.01 -11.55 2.00
C VAL A 133 -5.40 -12.70 1.22
N THR A 134 -6.26 -13.53 0.66
CA THR A 134 -5.85 -14.59 -0.27
C THR A 134 -6.44 -14.26 -1.65
N PRO A 135 -5.61 -14.01 -2.67
CA PRO A 135 -6.12 -13.68 -4.00
C PRO A 135 -6.78 -14.90 -4.65
N ALA A 136 -7.87 -14.67 -5.37
CA ALA A 136 -8.42 -15.67 -6.28
C ALA A 136 -7.50 -15.80 -7.49
N ILE A 137 -7.01 -17.02 -7.75
CA ILE A 137 -6.12 -17.30 -8.87
C ILE A 137 -6.90 -18.02 -9.96
N MET A 138 -7.10 -17.34 -11.07
CA MET A 138 -7.83 -17.87 -12.22
C MET A 138 -6.86 -18.52 -13.23
N PRO A 139 -7.23 -19.61 -13.91
CA PRO A 139 -6.44 -20.15 -15.02
C PRO A 139 -6.20 -19.08 -16.10
N LEU A 140 -5.01 -19.02 -16.70
CA LEU A 140 -4.71 -18.02 -17.73
C LEU A 140 -5.67 -18.12 -18.93
N ALA A 141 -6.11 -19.31 -19.30
CA ALA A 141 -7.09 -19.52 -20.39
C ALA A 141 -8.44 -18.79 -20.16
N SER A 142 -8.79 -18.48 -18.91
CA SER A 142 -10.03 -17.71 -18.62
C SER A 142 -9.95 -16.26 -19.12
N TYR A 143 -8.77 -15.76 -19.47
CA TYR A 143 -8.57 -14.44 -20.05
C TYR A 143 -8.57 -14.43 -21.58
N ASP A 144 -8.56 -15.58 -22.26
CA ASP A 144 -8.54 -15.67 -23.73
C ASP A 144 -9.76 -14.98 -24.40
N PRO A 145 -11.00 -15.03 -23.85
CA PRO A 145 -12.11 -14.26 -24.40
C PRO A 145 -11.90 -12.73 -24.34
N ILE A 146 -11.19 -12.26 -23.33
CA ILE A 146 -10.86 -10.84 -23.21
C ILE A 146 -9.82 -10.45 -24.26
N LEU A 147 -8.80 -11.31 -24.47
CA LEU A 147 -7.81 -11.11 -25.55
C LEU A 147 -8.50 -11.07 -26.92
N ALA A 148 -9.44 -11.98 -27.21
CA ALA A 148 -10.21 -11.98 -28.46
C ALA A 148 -11.00 -10.68 -28.66
N ARG A 149 -11.61 -10.13 -27.61
CA ARG A 149 -12.28 -8.82 -27.65
C ARG A 149 -11.30 -7.70 -27.94
N ILE A 150 -10.13 -7.69 -27.29
CA ILE A 150 -9.10 -6.67 -27.52
C ILE A 150 -8.55 -6.74 -28.95
N GLU A 151 -8.45 -7.95 -29.52
CA GLU A 151 -8.01 -8.14 -30.90
C GLU A 151 -8.88 -7.40 -31.91
N THR A 152 -10.18 -7.26 -31.66
CA THR A 152 -11.09 -6.47 -32.51
C THR A 152 -10.82 -4.97 -32.44
N LEU A 153 -10.26 -4.46 -31.33
CA LEU A 153 -9.90 -3.06 -31.15
C LEU A 153 -8.59 -2.71 -31.85
N VAL A 154 -7.69 -3.69 -32.01
CA VAL A 154 -6.37 -3.49 -32.64
C VAL A 154 -6.14 -4.57 -33.71
N PRO A 155 -6.91 -4.54 -34.81
CA PRO A 155 -6.79 -5.53 -35.89
C PRO A 155 -5.46 -5.39 -36.64
N GLY A 156 -5.00 -6.48 -37.26
CA GLY A 156 -3.81 -6.49 -38.09
C GLY A 156 -3.00 -7.78 -37.98
N PRO A 157 -1.94 -7.94 -38.75
CA PRO A 157 -1.06 -9.10 -38.71
C PRO A 157 -0.13 -9.09 -37.49
N GLY A 158 0.39 -10.27 -37.12
CA GLY A 158 1.36 -10.46 -36.07
C GLY A 158 0.78 -10.59 -34.66
N PRO A 159 1.63 -10.76 -33.63
CA PRO A 159 1.19 -10.97 -32.25
C PRO A 159 0.37 -9.79 -31.72
N LEU A 160 -0.70 -10.10 -30.98
CA LEU A 160 -1.60 -9.07 -30.40
C LEU A 160 -0.84 -8.10 -29.48
N SER A 161 0.09 -8.60 -28.67
CA SER A 161 0.90 -7.76 -27.78
C SER A 161 1.72 -6.71 -28.54
N SER A 162 2.32 -7.10 -29.67
CA SER A 162 3.09 -6.17 -30.51
C SER A 162 2.21 -5.12 -31.16
N ARG A 163 1.02 -5.51 -31.65
CA ARG A 163 0.04 -4.57 -32.23
C ARG A 163 -0.48 -3.57 -31.21
N VAL A 164 -0.82 -4.07 -30.00
CA VAL A 164 -1.29 -3.23 -28.89
C VAL A 164 -0.19 -2.27 -28.44
N ASP A 165 1.05 -2.75 -28.28
CA ASP A 165 2.17 -1.91 -27.85
C ASP A 165 2.46 -0.81 -28.88
N ALA A 166 2.55 -1.18 -30.17
CA ALA A 166 2.75 -0.23 -31.27
C ALA A 166 1.61 0.81 -31.40
N PHE A 167 0.35 0.38 -31.17
CA PHE A 167 -0.78 1.31 -31.15
C PHE A 167 -0.67 2.29 -29.96
N GLN A 168 -0.35 1.81 -28.78
CA GLN A 168 -0.21 2.63 -27.57
C GLN A 168 1.00 3.57 -27.65
N ASP A 169 2.08 3.20 -28.34
CA ASP A 169 3.29 4.03 -28.48
C ASP A 169 3.02 5.33 -29.26
N ARG A 170 1.96 5.37 -30.06
CA ARG A 170 1.49 6.61 -30.73
C ARG A 170 1.03 7.69 -29.73
N PHE A 171 0.78 7.30 -28.50
CA PHE A 171 0.35 8.17 -27.40
C PHE A 171 1.48 8.44 -26.40
N THR A 172 2.73 8.23 -26.79
CA THR A 172 3.89 8.54 -25.99
C THR A 172 4.09 10.05 -25.87
N ILE A 173 4.24 10.53 -24.63
CA ILE A 173 4.54 11.94 -24.35
C ILE A 173 6.00 12.21 -24.74
N PRO A 174 6.27 13.19 -25.61
CA PRO A 174 7.65 13.61 -25.89
C PRO A 174 8.37 14.04 -24.61
N ALA A 175 9.65 13.66 -24.46
CA ALA A 175 10.41 13.92 -23.22
C ALA A 175 10.36 15.39 -22.77
N ALA A 176 10.48 16.35 -23.71
CA ALA A 176 10.38 17.78 -23.42
C ALA A 176 9.00 18.24 -22.95
N ARG A 177 7.96 17.41 -23.12
CA ARG A 177 6.58 17.69 -22.73
C ARG A 177 6.14 16.96 -21.45
N LEU A 178 6.96 16.08 -20.89
CA LEU A 178 6.61 15.32 -19.68
C LEU A 178 6.21 16.26 -18.54
N LYS A 179 7.06 17.22 -18.19
CA LYS A 179 6.79 18.10 -17.04
C LYS A 179 5.48 18.87 -17.17
N PRO A 180 5.20 19.63 -18.23
CA PRO A 180 3.94 20.37 -18.33
C PRO A 180 2.71 19.47 -18.38
N VAL A 181 2.80 18.26 -18.94
CA VAL A 181 1.69 17.29 -18.95
C VAL A 181 1.42 16.74 -17.56
N PHE A 182 2.47 16.36 -16.81
CA PHE A 182 2.32 15.89 -15.43
C PHE A 182 1.84 17.00 -14.49
N ASP A 183 2.38 18.22 -14.60
CA ASP A 183 1.95 19.35 -13.79
C ASP A 183 0.44 19.61 -13.96
N ALA A 184 -0.06 19.57 -15.21
CA ALA A 184 -1.48 19.74 -15.50
C ALA A 184 -2.33 18.58 -14.94
N ALA A 185 -1.89 17.33 -15.10
CA ALA A 185 -2.60 16.16 -14.56
C ALA A 185 -2.68 16.22 -13.03
N ILE A 186 -1.57 16.51 -12.36
CA ILE A 186 -1.49 16.65 -10.90
C ILE A 186 -2.39 17.78 -10.40
N ALA A 187 -2.36 18.93 -11.07
CA ALA A 187 -3.20 20.08 -10.70
C ALA A 187 -4.70 19.74 -10.77
N GLU A 188 -5.13 19.01 -11.80
CA GLU A 188 -6.53 18.57 -11.92
C GLU A 188 -6.89 17.51 -10.88
N CYS A 189 -6.03 16.50 -10.63
CA CYS A 189 -6.23 15.52 -9.57
C CYS A 189 -6.40 16.23 -8.20
N LYS A 190 -5.54 17.22 -7.91
CA LYS A 190 -5.63 18.03 -6.69
C LYS A 190 -6.93 18.82 -6.62
N ALA A 191 -7.27 19.54 -7.69
CA ALA A 191 -8.49 20.36 -7.72
C ALA A 191 -9.75 19.52 -7.49
N ARG A 192 -9.82 18.30 -8.05
CA ARG A 192 -10.93 17.38 -7.84
C ARG A 192 -10.97 16.84 -6.40
N THR A 193 -9.84 16.46 -5.85
CA THR A 193 -9.72 15.98 -4.47
C THR A 193 -10.15 17.05 -3.46
N LEU A 194 -9.70 18.29 -3.63
CA LEU A 194 -10.02 19.41 -2.72
C LEU A 194 -11.49 19.82 -2.68
N ARG A 195 -12.31 19.39 -3.65
CA ARG A 195 -13.77 19.58 -3.58
C ARG A 195 -14.42 18.72 -2.50
N HIS A 196 -13.75 17.67 -2.05
CA HIS A 196 -14.32 16.63 -1.19
C HIS A 196 -13.51 16.37 0.07
N ILE A 197 -12.20 16.54 0.04
CA ILE A 197 -11.30 16.25 1.15
C ILE A 197 -10.57 17.53 1.57
N VAL A 198 -10.65 17.84 2.87
CA VAL A 198 -9.87 18.92 3.47
C VAL A 198 -8.48 18.38 3.83
N LEU A 199 -7.45 18.91 3.18
CA LEU A 199 -6.06 18.51 3.41
C LEU A 199 -5.40 19.37 4.49
N PRO A 200 -4.34 18.87 5.14
CA PRO A 200 -3.55 19.62 6.10
C PRO A 200 -2.98 20.91 5.49
N LYS A 201 -2.95 21.97 6.28
CA LYS A 201 -2.43 23.26 5.80
C LYS A 201 -0.96 23.16 5.44
N GLY A 202 -0.60 23.64 4.26
CA GLY A 202 0.78 23.64 3.76
C GLY A 202 1.25 22.31 3.18
N GLU A 203 0.33 21.35 2.96
CA GLU A 203 0.66 20.11 2.28
C GLU A 203 1.21 20.38 0.88
N ARG A 204 2.21 19.60 0.47
CA ARG A 204 2.87 19.74 -0.83
C ARG A 204 3.73 18.54 -1.16
N PHE A 205 4.08 18.42 -2.42
CA PHE A 205 5.17 17.55 -2.84
C PHE A 205 6.00 18.14 -3.99
N ASP A 206 7.21 17.66 -4.12
CA ASP A 206 8.07 17.89 -5.26
C ASP A 206 8.07 16.67 -6.16
N MET A 207 8.10 16.88 -7.49
CA MET A 207 8.15 15.80 -8.49
C MET A 207 9.48 15.82 -9.23
N ALA A 208 10.09 14.64 -9.41
CA ALA A 208 11.30 14.46 -10.18
C ALA A 208 11.16 13.30 -11.18
N PHE A 209 11.82 13.42 -12.34
CA PHE A 209 11.99 12.32 -13.28
C PHE A 209 13.31 11.61 -13.01
N VAL A 210 13.27 10.29 -12.92
CA VAL A 210 14.42 9.43 -12.57
C VAL A 210 14.56 8.26 -13.54
N THR A 211 15.68 7.54 -13.46
CA THR A 211 15.97 6.32 -14.23
C THR A 211 16.54 5.23 -13.31
N GLY A 212 16.67 4.01 -13.83
CA GLY A 212 17.31 2.89 -13.13
C GLY A 212 16.43 2.29 -12.03
N LYS A 213 15.10 2.30 -12.19
CA LYS A 213 14.17 1.80 -11.18
C LYS A 213 13.31 0.65 -11.72
N SER A 214 12.94 -0.30 -10.84
CA SER A 214 12.01 -1.39 -11.18
C SER A 214 10.54 -0.96 -11.20
N TRP A 215 10.21 0.13 -10.50
CA TRP A 215 8.87 0.72 -10.44
C TRP A 215 8.70 1.86 -11.48
N SER A 216 7.45 2.29 -11.72
CA SER A 216 7.13 3.39 -12.65
C SER A 216 6.88 4.74 -11.98
N GLY A 217 6.42 4.76 -10.75
CA GLY A 217 6.27 5.91 -9.87
C GLY A 217 6.51 5.51 -8.43
N TYR A 218 6.87 6.46 -7.59
CA TYR A 218 7.05 6.24 -6.16
C TYR A 218 6.86 7.52 -5.37
N ASN A 219 6.13 7.44 -4.25
CA ASN A 219 5.94 8.52 -3.31
C ASN A 219 6.79 8.31 -2.07
N TYR A 220 7.79 9.11 -1.86
CA TYR A 220 8.55 9.20 -0.61
C TYR A 220 7.86 10.18 0.32
N TYR A 221 7.13 9.71 1.32
CA TYR A 221 6.54 10.59 2.32
C TYR A 221 7.57 10.98 3.38
N LEU A 222 7.77 12.31 3.54
CA LEU A 222 8.85 12.89 4.35
C LEU A 222 8.37 13.37 5.72
N GLY A 223 7.07 13.24 6.01
CA GLY A 223 6.44 13.86 7.18
C GLY A 223 6.09 15.33 6.96
N ALA A 224 5.45 15.94 7.95
CA ALA A 224 4.96 17.33 7.89
C ALA A 224 4.11 17.61 6.64
N SER A 225 3.29 16.64 6.24
CA SER A 225 2.43 16.68 5.04
C SER A 225 3.20 17.00 3.76
N THR A 226 4.43 16.50 3.64
CA THR A 226 5.32 16.73 2.49
C THR A 226 5.75 15.40 1.89
N SER A 227 5.75 15.30 0.55
CA SER A 227 6.28 14.15 -0.20
C SER A 227 7.31 14.58 -1.24
N ARG A 228 8.11 13.61 -1.68
CA ARG A 228 8.85 13.64 -2.94
C ARG A 228 8.31 12.53 -3.82
N ILE A 229 7.84 12.87 -5.02
CA ILE A 229 7.33 11.92 -6.00
C ILE A 229 8.37 11.75 -7.11
N GLU A 230 8.74 10.50 -7.39
CA GLU A 230 9.66 10.16 -8.47
C GLU A 230 8.92 9.38 -9.55
N ILE A 231 9.12 9.78 -10.81
CA ILE A 231 8.56 9.15 -11.99
C ILE A 231 9.71 8.55 -12.81
N ASN A 232 9.66 7.23 -12.99
CA ASN A 232 10.69 6.52 -13.75
C ASN A 232 10.48 6.69 -15.27
N THR A 233 11.51 7.12 -15.97
CA THR A 233 11.53 7.38 -17.41
C THR A 233 12.38 6.41 -18.22
N ASP A 234 12.78 5.26 -17.65
CA ASP A 234 13.51 4.22 -18.38
C ASP A 234 12.75 3.72 -19.61
N LEU A 235 11.42 3.71 -19.54
CA LEU A 235 10.54 3.36 -20.65
C LEU A 235 9.67 4.56 -21.03
N PRO A 236 9.32 4.71 -22.33
CA PRO A 236 8.46 5.79 -22.79
C PRO A 236 7.15 5.88 -22.00
N ILE A 237 6.75 7.08 -21.57
CA ILE A 237 5.54 7.33 -20.79
C ILE A 237 4.40 7.70 -21.75
N ARG A 238 3.31 6.92 -21.72
CA ARG A 238 2.11 7.16 -22.52
C ARG A 238 1.18 8.13 -21.81
N ILE A 239 0.37 8.89 -22.59
CA ILE A 239 -0.43 10.03 -22.10
C ILE A 239 -1.31 9.69 -20.90
N GLY A 240 -2.00 8.55 -20.91
CA GLY A 240 -2.83 8.11 -19.79
C GLY A 240 -2.08 7.94 -18.47
N ARG A 241 -0.76 7.65 -18.53
CA ARG A 241 0.06 7.50 -17.33
C ARG A 241 0.25 8.80 -16.55
N ALA A 242 0.05 9.97 -17.17
CA ALA A 242 0.14 11.24 -16.46
C ALA A 242 -0.98 11.39 -15.42
N VAL A 243 -2.22 11.04 -15.77
CA VAL A 243 -3.34 10.99 -14.81
C VAL A 243 -3.14 9.84 -13.82
N ASP A 244 -2.79 8.64 -14.31
CA ASP A 244 -2.58 7.48 -13.42
C ASP A 244 -1.56 7.79 -12.33
N LEU A 245 -0.35 8.21 -12.68
CA LEU A 245 0.71 8.46 -11.71
C LEU A 245 0.45 9.74 -10.91
N GLY A 246 -0.07 10.80 -11.54
CA GLY A 246 -0.38 12.05 -10.86
C GLY A 246 -1.43 11.90 -9.75
N CYS A 247 -2.49 11.13 -10.02
CA CYS A 247 -3.49 10.84 -9.00
C CYS A 247 -3.02 9.78 -8.00
N HIS A 248 -2.37 8.71 -8.46
CA HIS A 248 -1.93 7.59 -7.63
C HIS A 248 -0.88 8.03 -6.59
N GLU A 249 0.17 8.72 -7.03
CA GLU A 249 1.23 9.17 -6.14
C GLU A 249 0.82 10.43 -5.36
N GLY A 250 -0.02 11.29 -5.97
CA GLY A 250 -0.44 12.58 -5.43
C GLY A 250 -1.84 12.56 -4.84
N TYR A 251 -2.83 13.00 -5.61
CA TYR A 251 -4.19 13.32 -5.17
C TYR A 251 -5.27 12.52 -5.92
N PRO A 252 -6.08 11.67 -5.24
CA PRO A 252 -6.17 11.42 -3.79
C PRO A 252 -5.32 10.24 -3.30
N GLY A 253 -4.21 9.91 -3.95
CA GLY A 253 -3.43 8.70 -3.68
C GLY A 253 -2.52 8.78 -2.46
N HIS A 254 -1.29 8.24 -2.60
CA HIS A 254 -0.35 8.02 -1.49
C HIS A 254 -0.02 9.29 -0.68
N HIS A 255 0.15 10.45 -1.34
CA HIS A 255 0.40 11.71 -0.64
C HIS A 255 -0.74 12.07 0.32
N VAL A 256 -1.99 11.99 -0.17
CA VAL A 256 -3.18 12.30 0.65
C VAL A 256 -3.35 11.31 1.78
N LEU A 257 -3.20 10.01 1.52
CA LEU A 257 -3.26 8.96 2.55
C LEU A 257 -2.28 9.27 3.70
N ASN A 258 -1.01 9.45 3.38
CA ASN A 258 0.01 9.68 4.39
C ASN A 258 -0.20 10.99 5.15
N ALA A 259 -0.57 12.08 4.44
CA ALA A 259 -0.85 13.37 5.07
C ALA A 259 -2.06 13.32 6.03
N LEU A 260 -3.13 12.60 5.67
CA LEU A 260 -4.30 12.44 6.53
C LEU A 260 -4.02 11.53 7.73
N LEU A 261 -3.29 10.42 7.55
CA LEU A 261 -2.89 9.55 8.65
C LEU A 261 -1.99 10.29 9.64
N GLU A 262 -1.01 11.07 9.17
CA GLU A 262 -0.17 11.89 10.03
C GLU A 262 -1.02 12.90 10.81
N GLU A 263 -1.85 13.68 10.12
CA GLU A 263 -2.62 14.76 10.76
C GLU A 263 -3.64 14.23 11.76
N ARG A 264 -4.43 13.23 11.36
CA ARG A 264 -5.56 12.77 12.17
C ARG A 264 -5.18 11.75 13.24
N LEU A 265 -4.24 10.84 12.93
CA LEU A 265 -3.90 9.76 13.85
C LEU A 265 -2.63 10.07 14.64
N VAL A 266 -1.54 10.47 13.98
CA VAL A 266 -0.27 10.71 14.69
C VAL A 266 -0.34 11.99 15.51
N LYS A 267 -0.73 13.12 14.90
CA LYS A 267 -0.83 14.41 15.59
C LYS A 267 -2.11 14.51 16.43
N GLY A 268 -3.26 14.17 15.82
CA GLY A 268 -4.57 14.35 16.46
C GLY A 268 -4.83 13.38 17.60
N LYS A 269 -4.62 12.08 17.37
CA LYS A 269 -4.87 11.01 18.39
C LYS A 269 -3.62 10.56 19.13
N ARG A 270 -2.43 10.99 18.70
CA ARG A 270 -1.12 10.55 19.22
C ARG A 270 -0.88 9.05 19.08
N TRP A 271 -1.41 8.43 18.03
CA TRP A 271 -1.24 7.03 17.71
C TRP A 271 0.05 6.83 16.90
N ILE A 272 1.13 6.59 17.63
CA ILE A 272 2.49 6.58 17.10
C ILE A 272 2.71 5.49 16.04
N GLU A 273 1.98 4.38 16.09
CA GLU A 273 2.09 3.28 15.14
C GLU A 273 1.84 3.69 13.68
N PHE A 274 1.10 4.79 13.46
CA PHE A 274 0.87 5.35 12.12
C PHE A 274 2.02 6.25 11.63
N SER A 275 3.05 6.46 12.45
CA SER A 275 4.26 7.17 12.02
C SER A 275 5.28 6.28 11.31
N VAL A 276 5.05 4.97 11.26
CA VAL A 276 5.85 4.00 10.54
C VAL A 276 4.98 3.25 9.54
N TYR A 277 5.46 3.12 8.31
CA TYR A 277 4.77 2.37 7.26
C TYR A 277 5.67 1.23 6.76
N PRO A 278 5.49 0.00 7.26
CA PRO A 278 6.13 -1.17 6.68
C PRO A 278 5.48 -1.54 5.34
N LEU A 279 6.30 -1.68 4.30
CA LEU A 279 5.86 -1.99 2.94
C LEU A 279 5.09 -3.32 2.86
N TYR A 280 5.58 -4.34 3.55
CA TYR A 280 4.97 -5.67 3.58
C TYR A 280 3.95 -5.78 4.71
N SER A 281 2.82 -5.09 4.57
CA SER A 281 1.79 -5.01 5.61
C SER A 281 0.38 -4.86 5.03
N PRO A 282 -0.69 -5.13 5.80
CA PRO A 282 -2.06 -4.90 5.36
C PRO A 282 -2.34 -3.45 4.94
N GLN A 283 -1.60 -2.49 5.47
CA GLN A 283 -1.69 -1.08 5.10
C GLN A 283 -1.37 -0.87 3.62
N SER A 284 -0.44 -1.65 3.04
CA SER A 284 -0.09 -1.51 1.62
C SER A 284 -1.22 -1.90 0.68
N LEU A 285 -2.05 -2.88 1.04
CA LEU A 285 -3.23 -3.22 0.23
C LEU A 285 -4.22 -2.06 0.21
N ILE A 286 -4.42 -1.40 1.35
CA ILE A 286 -5.29 -0.21 1.45
C ILE A 286 -4.67 0.95 0.66
N ALA A 287 -3.38 1.20 0.82
CA ALA A 287 -2.67 2.29 0.17
C ALA A 287 -2.72 2.17 -1.37
N GLU A 288 -2.33 1.01 -1.91
CA GLU A 288 -2.35 0.75 -3.35
C GLU A 288 -3.78 0.70 -3.91
N GLY A 289 -4.68 0.05 -3.18
CA GLY A 289 -6.09 -0.06 -3.57
C GLY A 289 -6.77 1.29 -3.64
N SER A 290 -6.58 2.12 -2.63
CA SER A 290 -7.16 3.47 -2.57
C SER A 290 -6.52 4.41 -3.58
N ALA A 291 -5.21 4.34 -3.80
CA ALA A 291 -4.53 5.16 -4.81
C ALA A 291 -5.02 4.83 -6.23
N ASN A 292 -5.16 3.53 -6.57
CA ASN A 292 -5.70 3.12 -7.88
C ASN A 292 -7.18 3.46 -8.06
N PHE A 293 -8.03 3.16 -7.07
CA PHE A 293 -9.46 3.49 -7.17
C PHE A 293 -9.69 5.00 -7.13
N GLY A 294 -8.85 5.75 -6.44
CA GLY A 294 -8.88 7.20 -6.36
C GLY A 294 -8.83 7.89 -7.74
N ILE A 295 -8.18 7.26 -8.72
CA ILE A 295 -8.16 7.74 -10.12
C ILE A 295 -9.57 7.70 -10.70
N ASP A 296 -10.26 6.56 -10.59
CA ASP A 296 -11.61 6.38 -11.11
C ASP A 296 -12.64 7.25 -10.33
N LEU A 297 -12.41 7.47 -9.04
CA LEU A 297 -13.24 8.35 -8.21
C LEU A 297 -13.06 9.82 -8.58
N ALA A 298 -11.82 10.24 -8.84
CA ALA A 298 -11.51 11.61 -9.27
C ALA A 298 -12.00 11.91 -10.70
N PHE A 299 -12.02 10.91 -11.57
CA PHE A 299 -12.42 11.03 -12.97
C PHE A 299 -13.53 10.01 -13.33
N PRO A 300 -14.76 10.19 -12.85
CA PRO A 300 -15.83 9.23 -13.08
C PRO A 300 -16.28 9.21 -14.54
N GLY A 301 -16.52 8.00 -15.05
CA GLY A 301 -17.07 7.78 -16.39
C GLY A 301 -16.24 8.43 -17.51
N PRO A 302 -16.85 9.25 -18.39
CA PRO A 302 -16.17 9.84 -19.54
C PRO A 302 -15.28 11.05 -19.19
N GLU A 303 -15.28 11.51 -17.96
CA GLU A 303 -14.61 12.77 -17.56
C GLU A 303 -13.08 12.70 -17.75
N ARG A 304 -12.49 11.52 -17.55
CA ARG A 304 -11.06 11.31 -17.78
C ARG A 304 -10.70 11.58 -19.24
N LEU A 305 -11.37 10.93 -20.18
CA LEU A 305 -11.12 11.08 -21.60
C LEU A 305 -11.37 12.54 -22.03
N ALA A 306 -12.44 13.15 -21.53
CA ALA A 306 -12.76 14.56 -21.85
C ALA A 306 -11.67 15.52 -21.34
N TYR A 307 -11.12 15.29 -20.17
CA TYR A 307 -10.00 16.07 -19.64
C TYR A 307 -8.72 15.83 -20.43
N GLU A 308 -8.33 14.58 -20.64
CA GLU A 308 -7.13 14.21 -21.38
C GLU A 308 -7.14 14.84 -22.78
N THR A 309 -8.21 14.68 -23.53
CA THR A 309 -8.32 15.21 -24.91
C THR A 309 -8.33 16.73 -24.97
N ARG A 310 -8.96 17.40 -24.01
CA ARG A 310 -9.02 18.86 -23.97
C ARG A 310 -7.71 19.50 -23.50
N VAL A 311 -6.98 18.87 -22.57
CA VAL A 311 -5.83 19.49 -21.89
C VAL A 311 -4.53 18.76 -22.18
N LEU A 312 -4.46 17.45 -21.90
CA LEU A 312 -3.18 16.74 -21.91
C LEU A 312 -2.69 16.44 -23.33
N TYR A 313 -3.58 16.04 -24.25
CA TYR A 313 -3.22 15.76 -25.62
C TYR A 313 -2.63 17.01 -26.33
N PRO A 314 -3.24 18.19 -26.25
CA PRO A 314 -2.65 19.42 -26.79
C PRO A 314 -1.30 19.77 -26.16
N LEU A 315 -1.17 19.64 -24.82
CA LEU A 315 0.10 19.88 -24.11
C LEU A 315 1.21 18.94 -24.58
N ALA A 316 0.87 17.68 -24.82
CA ALA A 316 1.80 16.66 -25.32
C ALA A 316 2.07 16.79 -26.83
N GLY A 317 1.24 17.54 -27.58
CA GLY A 317 1.31 17.59 -29.04
C GLY A 317 0.84 16.29 -29.71
N ILE A 318 -0.04 15.52 -29.06
CA ILE A 318 -0.58 14.25 -29.55
C ILE A 318 -1.94 14.51 -30.21
N PRO A 319 -2.20 13.98 -31.43
CA PRO A 319 -3.51 14.09 -32.08
C PRO A 319 -4.61 13.37 -31.30
N THR A 320 -5.83 13.94 -31.27
CA THR A 320 -6.98 13.38 -30.53
C THR A 320 -7.81 12.37 -31.32
N ALA A 321 -7.54 12.18 -32.63
CA ALA A 321 -8.36 11.35 -33.52
C ALA A 321 -8.61 9.92 -33.02
N ASP A 322 -7.60 9.29 -32.41
CA ASP A 322 -7.70 7.93 -31.87
C ASP A 322 -7.86 7.88 -30.33
N ALA A 323 -8.13 9.01 -29.68
CA ALA A 323 -8.17 9.08 -28.21
C ALA A 323 -9.26 8.17 -27.60
N SER A 324 -10.46 8.14 -28.20
CA SER A 324 -11.55 7.25 -27.74
C SER A 324 -11.20 5.77 -27.91
N ARG A 325 -10.53 5.42 -29.01
CA ARG A 325 -10.08 4.04 -29.24
C ARG A 325 -8.97 3.65 -28.26
N TYR A 326 -8.07 4.56 -27.97
CA TYR A 326 -7.02 4.34 -26.96
C TYR A 326 -7.63 4.14 -25.56
N ALA A 327 -8.57 4.99 -25.15
CA ALA A 327 -9.27 4.84 -23.88
C ALA A 327 -10.05 3.52 -23.78
N GLY A 328 -10.78 3.15 -24.84
CA GLY A 328 -11.50 1.86 -24.90
C GLY A 328 -10.57 0.64 -24.81
N LEU A 329 -9.36 0.72 -25.41
CA LEU A 329 -8.34 -0.29 -25.26
C LEU A 329 -7.83 -0.38 -23.82
N GLN A 330 -7.52 0.76 -23.18
CA GLN A 330 -7.09 0.77 -21.79
C GLN A 330 -8.13 0.16 -20.86
N ASP A 331 -9.42 0.49 -21.04
CA ASP A 331 -10.49 -0.08 -20.23
C ASP A 331 -10.64 -1.59 -20.46
N ALA A 332 -10.52 -2.07 -21.70
CA ALA A 332 -10.57 -3.50 -21.99
C ALA A 332 -9.39 -4.26 -21.35
N MET A 333 -8.20 -3.64 -21.32
CA MET A 333 -7.00 -4.23 -20.71
C MET A 333 -7.10 -4.33 -19.18
N LYS A 334 -7.88 -3.48 -18.49
CA LYS A 334 -8.12 -3.60 -17.04
C LYS A 334 -8.63 -4.99 -16.65
N ALA A 335 -9.45 -5.61 -17.49
CA ALA A 335 -9.99 -6.95 -17.25
C ALA A 335 -8.92 -8.08 -17.27
N LEU A 336 -7.71 -7.80 -17.76
CA LEU A 336 -6.57 -8.72 -17.75
C LEU A 336 -5.75 -8.65 -16.46
N ALA A 337 -6.04 -7.72 -15.54
CA ALA A 337 -5.21 -7.47 -14.34
C ALA A 337 -4.99 -8.73 -13.50
N GLY A 338 -5.99 -9.61 -13.37
CA GLY A 338 -5.90 -10.85 -12.61
C GLY A 338 -4.90 -11.87 -13.19
N ALA A 339 -4.60 -11.82 -14.50
CA ALA A 339 -3.61 -12.70 -15.13
C ALA A 339 -2.23 -12.54 -14.50
N ARG A 340 -1.89 -11.33 -14.03
CA ARG A 340 -0.65 -11.03 -13.33
C ARG A 340 -0.46 -11.88 -12.08
N PHE A 341 -1.55 -12.15 -11.34
CA PHE A 341 -1.47 -12.94 -10.09
C PHE A 341 -1.12 -14.40 -10.39
N THR A 342 -1.69 -14.97 -11.45
CA THR A 342 -1.39 -16.35 -11.89
C THR A 342 0.06 -16.46 -12.34
N ILE A 343 0.53 -15.53 -13.15
CA ILE A 343 1.92 -15.51 -13.63
C ILE A 343 2.89 -15.32 -12.45
N ALA A 344 2.59 -14.39 -11.54
CA ALA A 344 3.42 -14.14 -10.37
C ALA A 344 3.51 -15.37 -9.46
N ARG A 345 2.38 -16.03 -9.14
CA ARG A 345 2.35 -17.29 -8.38
C ARG A 345 3.21 -18.36 -9.05
N ASP A 346 2.98 -18.61 -10.33
CA ASP A 346 3.64 -19.72 -11.04
C ASP A 346 5.16 -19.48 -11.14
N TYR A 347 5.57 -18.23 -11.32
CA TYR A 347 6.98 -17.85 -11.34
C TYR A 347 7.63 -17.97 -9.95
N LEU A 348 7.00 -17.41 -8.91
CA LEU A 348 7.56 -17.39 -7.56
C LEU A 348 7.58 -18.77 -6.90
N GLU A 349 6.67 -19.67 -7.28
CA GLU A 349 6.64 -21.06 -6.84
C GLU A 349 7.49 -22.00 -7.73
N GLY A 350 8.18 -21.46 -8.74
CA GLY A 350 9.05 -22.23 -9.62
C GLY A 350 8.34 -23.17 -10.60
N ARG A 351 7.03 -22.96 -10.85
CA ARG A 351 6.25 -23.74 -11.83
C ARG A 351 6.61 -23.36 -13.26
N ILE A 352 7.06 -22.13 -13.48
CA ILE A 352 7.55 -21.59 -14.73
C ILE A 352 8.87 -20.85 -14.50
N ASP A 353 9.73 -20.84 -15.51
CA ASP A 353 10.96 -20.05 -15.51
C ASP A 353 10.72 -18.57 -15.86
N GLU A 354 11.75 -17.74 -15.72
CA GLU A 354 11.68 -16.30 -16.02
C GLU A 354 11.32 -16.02 -17.48
N ALA A 355 11.85 -16.82 -18.42
CA ALA A 355 11.58 -16.64 -19.84
C ALA A 355 10.10 -16.94 -20.16
N ALA A 356 9.51 -17.98 -19.55
CA ALA A 356 8.09 -18.28 -19.68
C ALA A 356 7.22 -17.20 -19.01
N ALA A 357 7.61 -16.71 -17.83
CA ALA A 357 6.92 -15.62 -17.16
C ALA A 357 6.89 -14.35 -18.00
N VAL A 358 7.99 -13.98 -18.64
CA VAL A 358 8.08 -12.85 -19.58
C VAL A 358 7.14 -13.06 -20.77
N ARG A 359 7.17 -14.22 -21.44
CA ARG A 359 6.27 -14.51 -22.58
C ARG A 359 4.80 -14.46 -22.18
N LEU A 360 4.44 -15.03 -21.03
CA LEU A 360 3.06 -14.99 -20.53
C LEU A 360 2.63 -13.57 -20.18
N THR A 361 3.53 -12.76 -19.59
CA THR A 361 3.27 -11.35 -19.33
C THR A 361 3.04 -10.56 -20.61
N GLN A 362 3.86 -10.77 -21.65
CA GLN A 362 3.61 -10.16 -22.97
C GLN A 362 2.23 -10.53 -23.51
N ARG A 363 1.84 -11.80 -23.43
CA ARG A 363 0.57 -12.28 -23.95
C ARG A 363 -0.64 -11.76 -23.17
N TYR A 364 -0.62 -11.85 -21.84
CA TYR A 364 -1.80 -11.59 -20.98
C TYR A 364 -1.85 -10.18 -20.41
N GLN A 365 -0.77 -9.41 -20.48
CA GLN A 365 -0.78 -7.98 -20.14
C GLN A 365 -0.61 -7.08 -21.38
N LEU A 366 -0.43 -7.67 -22.57
CA LEU A 366 -0.32 -6.99 -23.87
C LEU A 366 0.74 -5.87 -23.87
N VAL A 367 1.92 -6.21 -23.41
CA VAL A 367 3.06 -5.28 -23.28
C VAL A 367 4.26 -5.76 -24.10
N SER A 368 5.19 -4.85 -24.38
CA SER A 368 6.47 -5.20 -25.00
C SER A 368 7.32 -6.12 -24.10
N GLU A 369 8.33 -6.75 -24.69
CA GLU A 369 9.27 -7.58 -23.94
C GLU A 369 9.99 -6.79 -22.84
N ALA A 370 10.38 -5.54 -23.12
CA ALA A 370 11.03 -4.67 -22.14
C ALA A 370 10.13 -4.40 -20.93
N ARG A 371 8.85 -4.09 -21.17
CA ARG A 371 7.85 -3.89 -20.10
C ARG A 371 7.55 -5.19 -19.35
N ALA A 372 7.51 -6.32 -20.05
CA ALA A 372 7.31 -7.63 -19.42
C ALA A 372 8.49 -7.98 -18.51
N LYS A 373 9.73 -7.77 -18.96
CA LYS A 373 10.94 -7.95 -18.13
C LYS A 373 10.92 -7.06 -16.90
N GLN A 374 10.54 -5.79 -17.02
CA GLN A 374 10.38 -4.87 -15.89
C GLN A 374 9.31 -5.37 -14.91
N SER A 375 8.16 -5.84 -15.41
CA SER A 375 7.09 -6.41 -14.58
C SER A 375 7.54 -7.68 -13.82
N ILE A 376 8.33 -8.55 -14.45
CA ILE A 376 8.85 -9.74 -13.79
C ILE A 376 9.96 -9.38 -12.79
N ALA A 377 10.83 -8.42 -13.09
CA ALA A 377 11.81 -7.90 -12.13
C ALA A 377 11.12 -7.31 -10.89
N PHE A 378 10.05 -6.54 -11.08
CA PHE A 378 9.20 -6.06 -9.98
C PHE A 378 8.59 -7.22 -9.18
N THR A 379 8.04 -8.23 -9.86
CA THR A 379 7.47 -9.42 -9.18
C THR A 379 8.53 -10.18 -8.40
N LYS A 380 9.75 -10.30 -8.91
CA LYS A 380 10.87 -10.96 -8.22
C LYS A 380 11.28 -10.20 -6.95
N GLN A 381 11.30 -8.87 -7.00
CA GLN A 381 11.68 -8.00 -5.88
C GLN A 381 10.58 -7.94 -4.81
N TYR A 382 9.34 -7.70 -5.22
CA TYR A 382 8.23 -7.39 -4.31
C TYR A 382 7.28 -8.57 -4.05
N ARG A 383 7.44 -9.67 -4.80
CA ARG A 383 6.74 -10.94 -4.62
C ARG A 383 5.20 -10.78 -4.65
N SER A 384 4.50 -11.30 -3.62
CA SER A 384 3.04 -11.23 -3.51
C SER A 384 2.49 -9.80 -3.37
N TYR A 385 3.33 -8.79 -3.19
CA TYR A 385 2.92 -7.38 -3.18
C TYR A 385 2.12 -6.97 -4.44
N VAL A 386 2.37 -7.66 -5.56
CA VAL A 386 1.69 -7.39 -6.84
C VAL A 386 0.16 -7.47 -6.76
N ILE A 387 -0.40 -8.18 -5.75
CA ILE A 387 -1.86 -8.28 -5.57
C ILE A 387 -2.49 -6.96 -5.13
N ASN A 388 -1.72 -6.10 -4.45
CA ASN A 388 -2.24 -4.86 -3.86
C ASN A 388 -2.80 -3.91 -4.91
N TYR A 389 -2.24 -3.94 -6.13
CA TYR A 389 -2.70 -3.07 -7.24
C TYR A 389 -4.09 -3.46 -7.75
N GLY A 390 -4.31 -4.73 -8.13
CA GLY A 390 -5.58 -5.17 -8.70
C GLY A 390 -6.62 -5.55 -7.63
N LEU A 391 -6.28 -6.51 -6.76
CA LEU A 391 -7.19 -6.96 -5.71
C LEU A 391 -7.51 -5.83 -4.72
N GLY A 392 -6.51 -5.04 -4.32
CA GLY A 392 -6.72 -3.88 -3.45
C GLY A 392 -7.67 -2.87 -4.07
N GLN A 393 -7.51 -2.55 -5.36
CA GLN A 393 -8.41 -1.65 -6.09
C GLN A 393 -9.85 -2.17 -6.12
N GLU A 394 -10.06 -3.47 -6.42
CA GLU A 394 -11.39 -4.08 -6.44
C GLU A 394 -12.08 -4.05 -5.08
N MET A 395 -11.32 -4.34 -4.01
CA MET A 395 -11.84 -4.32 -2.64
C MET A 395 -12.23 -2.90 -2.21
N VAL A 396 -11.38 -1.91 -2.47
CA VAL A 396 -11.67 -0.50 -2.16
C VAL A 396 -12.84 0.00 -2.99
N ARG A 397 -12.90 -0.32 -4.29
CA ARG A 397 -14.04 0.00 -5.16
C ARG A 397 -15.33 -0.50 -4.58
N ALA A 398 -15.40 -1.82 -4.29
CA ALA A 398 -16.60 -2.44 -3.77
C ALA A 398 -17.07 -1.81 -2.46
N ASP A 399 -16.15 -1.47 -1.57
CA ASP A 399 -16.45 -0.82 -0.30
C ASP A 399 -16.98 0.61 -0.48
N VAL A 400 -16.30 1.41 -1.30
CA VAL A 400 -16.70 2.80 -1.55
C VAL A 400 -18.02 2.88 -2.32
N GLU A 401 -18.26 1.99 -3.28
CA GLU A 401 -19.51 1.96 -4.05
C GLU A 401 -20.71 1.52 -3.18
N ARG A 402 -20.50 0.68 -2.17
CA ARG A 402 -21.55 0.35 -1.17
C ARG A 402 -22.02 1.57 -0.35
N ALA A 403 -21.20 2.61 -0.20
CA ALA A 403 -21.60 3.83 0.49
C ALA A 403 -22.74 4.58 -0.22
N GLY A 404 -23.00 4.29 -1.48
CA GLY A 404 -24.11 4.82 -2.24
C GLY A 404 -23.74 5.34 -3.63
N PRO A 405 -24.76 5.73 -4.43
CA PRO A 405 -24.55 6.14 -5.82
C PRO A 405 -23.99 7.55 -5.96
N SER A 406 -24.12 8.42 -4.94
CA SER A 406 -23.69 9.81 -5.04
C SER A 406 -22.17 9.95 -4.89
N GLN A 407 -21.58 10.88 -5.61
CA GLN A 407 -20.16 11.22 -5.49
C GLN A 407 -19.81 11.65 -4.05
N GLU A 408 -20.68 12.42 -3.41
CA GLU A 408 -20.48 12.87 -2.04
C GLU A 408 -20.33 11.69 -1.05
N ALA A 409 -21.23 10.69 -1.11
CA ALA A 409 -21.16 9.51 -0.26
C ALA A 409 -19.87 8.69 -0.52
N ARG A 410 -19.49 8.53 -1.79
CA ARG A 410 -18.27 7.82 -2.20
C ARG A 410 -17.02 8.53 -1.71
N TRP A 411 -16.91 9.84 -1.92
CA TRP A 411 -15.77 10.61 -1.43
C TRP A 411 -15.67 10.64 0.10
N LYS A 412 -16.80 10.75 0.79
CA LYS A 412 -16.84 10.65 2.26
C LYS A 412 -16.31 9.29 2.74
N ARG A 413 -16.72 8.20 2.09
CA ARG A 413 -16.20 6.86 2.41
C ARG A 413 -14.71 6.74 2.10
N MET A 414 -14.27 7.24 0.96
CA MET A 414 -12.85 7.28 0.59
C MET A 414 -12.02 8.06 1.62
N GLU A 415 -12.49 9.23 2.06
CA GLU A 415 -11.82 10.02 3.10
C GLU A 415 -11.66 9.22 4.41
N GLN A 416 -12.68 8.45 4.82
CA GLN A 416 -12.59 7.57 5.98
C GLN A 416 -11.50 6.50 5.80
N LEU A 417 -11.44 5.85 4.63
CA LEU A 417 -10.40 4.86 4.34
C LEU A 417 -8.99 5.45 4.41
N LEU A 418 -8.83 6.69 3.95
CA LEU A 418 -7.55 7.40 3.93
C LEU A 418 -7.14 7.98 5.29
N SER A 419 -8.01 8.01 6.28
CA SER A 419 -7.77 8.74 7.53
C SER A 419 -8.05 7.95 8.81
N GLU A 420 -8.46 6.68 8.70
CA GLU A 420 -8.76 5.82 9.84
C GLU A 420 -7.96 4.52 9.79
N PRO A 421 -7.78 3.81 10.93
CA PRO A 421 -7.22 2.46 10.92
C PRO A 421 -8.11 1.54 10.11
N THR A 422 -7.70 1.21 8.90
CA THR A 422 -8.47 0.36 8.00
C THR A 422 -7.70 -0.92 7.71
N LEU A 423 -8.38 -2.05 7.81
CA LEU A 423 -7.86 -3.36 7.45
C LEU A 423 -8.58 -3.90 6.21
N PRO A 424 -7.94 -4.79 5.43
CA PRO A 424 -8.60 -5.45 4.29
C PRO A 424 -9.89 -6.17 4.68
N SER A 425 -9.98 -6.72 5.90
CA SER A 425 -11.20 -7.33 6.43
C SER A 425 -12.37 -6.35 6.62
N ASP A 426 -12.08 -5.06 6.77
CA ASP A 426 -13.12 -4.02 6.89
C ASP A 426 -13.77 -3.71 5.56
N LEU A 427 -13.08 -3.96 4.44
CA LEU A 427 -13.58 -3.77 3.08
C LEU A 427 -14.52 -4.90 2.63
N GLN A 428 -14.58 -6.01 3.37
CA GLN A 428 -15.37 -7.21 3.01
C GLN A 428 -16.74 -7.28 3.74
N LYS A 429 -17.05 -6.30 4.58
CA LYS A 429 -18.28 -6.27 5.41
C LYS A 429 -19.49 -5.73 4.67
#